data_debcc179633680cb0d021ce6582dd9ad
#
_entry.id   debcc179633680cb0d021ce6582dd9ad
#
_cell.length_a   1.000
_cell.length_b   1.000
_cell.length_c   1.000
_cell.angle_alpha   90.00
_cell.angle_beta   90.00
_cell.angle_gamma   90.00
#
_symmetry.space_group_name_H-M   'P 1'
#
loop_
_entity.id
_entity.type
_entity.pdbx_description
1 polymer ?
#
loop_
_entity_poly.entity_id
_entity_poly.type
_entity_poly.pdbx_seq_one_letter_code
_entity_poly.pdbx_strand_id
1 'polypeptide(L)'
;MTTLRDAAMQSKAWPFEEARRVLKRYEKKDPEKGYVLFETGYGPSGLPHIGTFGEVARTTMIRRAFEIISDIPTRLFCFSDDMDGMRKVPENVPNQDMLRQHLQEPLTTVPDPFGEHDSFGDHNNAMLRRFLDTFGFE
;
A
#
# COMPACT_ATOMS: atom_id res chain seq x y z
N MET A 1 -7.81 -19.24 -31.49
CA MET A 1 -8.41 -19.14 -30.13
C MET A 1 -7.81 -17.94 -29.42
N THR A 2 -8.60 -17.06 -28.89
CA THR A 2 -8.13 -15.87 -28.15
C THR A 2 -7.55 -16.31 -26.79
N THR A 3 -6.31 -15.92 -26.49
CA THR A 3 -5.69 -16.21 -25.21
C THR A 3 -6.17 -15.22 -24.14
N LEU A 4 -5.93 -15.54 -22.85
CA LEU A 4 -6.19 -14.60 -21.74
C LEU A 4 -5.44 -13.28 -21.95
N ARG A 5 -4.19 -13.35 -22.39
CA ARG A 5 -3.35 -12.17 -22.69
C ARG A 5 -3.98 -11.32 -23.82
N ASP A 6 -4.45 -11.94 -24.89
CA ASP A 6 -5.09 -11.22 -25.99
C ASP A 6 -6.37 -10.51 -25.52
N ALA A 7 -7.19 -11.20 -24.74
CA ALA A 7 -8.41 -10.61 -24.15
C ALA A 7 -8.07 -9.44 -23.21
N ALA A 8 -7.05 -9.60 -22.36
CA ALA A 8 -6.57 -8.56 -21.46
C ALA A 8 -6.02 -7.33 -22.22
N MET A 9 -5.30 -7.56 -23.32
CA MET A 9 -4.78 -6.47 -24.16
C MET A 9 -5.87 -5.64 -24.83
N GLN A 10 -7.07 -6.21 -25.03
CA GLN A 10 -8.22 -5.55 -25.63
C GLN A 10 -9.23 -5.01 -24.62
N SER A 11 -9.11 -5.42 -23.35
CA SER A 11 -10.03 -5.04 -22.28
C SER A 11 -10.05 -3.53 -22.05
N LYS A 12 -11.26 -2.96 -21.90
CA LYS A 12 -11.49 -1.56 -21.53
C LYS A 12 -11.65 -1.36 -20.03
N ALA A 13 -11.51 -2.43 -19.22
CA ALA A 13 -11.52 -2.29 -17.77
C ALA A 13 -10.28 -1.50 -17.30
N TRP A 14 -10.50 -0.56 -16.40
CA TRP A 14 -9.47 0.40 -15.98
C TRP A 14 -8.14 -0.22 -15.50
N PRO A 15 -8.10 -1.39 -14.80
CA PRO A 15 -6.81 -1.97 -14.40
C PRO A 15 -5.95 -2.36 -15.61
N PHE A 16 -6.56 -2.86 -16.67
CA PHE A 16 -5.86 -3.21 -17.91
C PHE A 16 -5.43 -1.98 -18.70
N GLU A 17 -6.23 -0.91 -18.70
CA GLU A 17 -5.83 0.35 -19.33
C GLU A 17 -4.59 0.95 -18.64
N GLU A 18 -4.57 0.97 -17.31
CA GLU A 18 -3.41 1.43 -16.54
C GLU A 18 -2.20 0.50 -16.73
N ALA A 19 -2.41 -0.81 -16.71
CA ALA A 19 -1.35 -1.78 -16.95
C ALA A 19 -0.68 -1.59 -18.32
N ARG A 20 -1.47 -1.33 -19.37
CA ARG A 20 -0.92 -1.01 -20.72
C ARG A 20 -0.13 0.30 -20.73
N ARG A 21 -0.56 1.32 -19.98
CA ARG A 21 0.20 2.57 -19.83
C ARG A 21 1.57 2.32 -19.18
N VAL A 22 1.61 1.46 -18.16
CA VAL A 22 2.87 1.05 -17.52
C VAL A 22 3.73 0.26 -18.52
N LEU A 23 3.15 -0.73 -19.20
CA LEU A 23 3.89 -1.55 -20.19
C LEU A 23 4.54 -0.69 -21.27
N LYS A 24 3.86 0.33 -21.75
CA LYS A 24 4.38 1.26 -22.76
C LYS A 24 5.68 1.95 -22.36
N ARG A 25 5.95 2.13 -21.08
CA ARG A 25 7.20 2.71 -20.58
C ARG A 25 8.41 1.81 -20.84
N TYR A 26 8.16 0.51 -20.97
CA TYR A 26 9.20 -0.53 -21.11
C TYR A 26 9.30 -1.14 -22.51
N GLU A 27 8.58 -0.59 -23.51
CA GLU A 27 8.64 -1.07 -24.91
C GLU A 27 10.05 -0.97 -25.53
N LYS A 28 10.85 0.01 -25.06
CA LYS A 28 12.19 0.28 -25.63
C LYS A 28 13.34 -0.11 -24.72
N LYS A 29 13.09 -0.32 -23.45
CA LYS A 29 14.14 -0.61 -22.45
C LYS A 29 13.50 -1.32 -21.25
N ASP A 30 14.08 -2.44 -20.87
CA ASP A 30 13.71 -3.16 -19.67
C ASP A 30 13.93 -2.32 -18.40
N PRO A 31 13.18 -2.58 -17.31
CA PRO A 31 13.39 -1.88 -16.06
C PRO A 31 14.79 -2.11 -15.50
N GLU A 32 15.49 -1.05 -15.14
CA GLU A 32 16.90 -1.11 -14.66
C GLU A 32 17.06 -1.99 -13.41
N LYS A 33 16.02 -2.08 -12.58
CA LYS A 33 16.02 -2.93 -11.38
C LYS A 33 15.64 -4.39 -11.66
N GLY A 34 15.36 -4.75 -12.92
CA GLY A 34 14.90 -6.08 -13.32
C GLY A 34 13.43 -6.37 -12.99
N TYR A 35 12.70 -5.41 -12.48
CA TYR A 35 11.27 -5.52 -12.18
C TYR A 35 10.56 -4.16 -12.26
N VAL A 36 9.25 -4.20 -12.46
CA VAL A 36 8.38 -3.02 -12.35
C VAL A 36 7.91 -2.89 -10.91
N LEU A 37 8.14 -1.73 -10.30
CA LEU A 37 7.67 -1.42 -8.97
C LEU A 37 6.28 -0.81 -9.03
N PHE A 38 5.35 -1.42 -8.32
CA PHE A 38 4.05 -0.86 -7.99
C PHE A 38 4.08 -0.42 -6.54
N GLU A 39 3.64 0.80 -6.27
CA GLU A 39 3.72 1.39 -4.95
C GLU A 39 2.35 1.89 -4.51
N THR A 40 2.02 1.61 -3.27
CA THR A 40 0.87 2.16 -2.55
C THR A 40 1.35 2.79 -1.25
N GLY A 41 0.53 3.61 -0.61
CA GLY A 41 0.91 4.34 0.58
C GLY A 41 -0.01 4.06 1.77
N TYR A 42 0.54 4.21 2.96
CA TYR A 42 -0.16 4.14 4.21
C TYR A 42 0.38 5.19 5.19
N GLY A 43 -0.51 6.00 5.73
CA GLY A 43 -0.17 6.89 6.84
C GLY A 43 -0.53 6.19 8.15
N PRO A 44 0.46 5.79 8.99
CA PRO A 44 0.22 4.99 10.20
C PRO A 44 -0.28 5.84 11.38
N SER A 45 -1.16 6.79 11.13
CA SER A 45 -1.81 7.66 12.12
C SER A 45 -3.04 7.02 12.78
N GLY A 46 -3.35 5.79 12.44
CA GLY A 46 -4.45 4.99 12.99
C GLY A 46 -4.38 3.55 12.49
N LEU A 47 -5.26 2.70 13.04
CA LEU A 47 -5.35 1.30 12.62
C LEU A 47 -5.75 1.16 11.15
N PRO A 48 -5.27 0.13 10.43
CA PRO A 48 -5.73 -0.16 9.08
C PRO A 48 -7.25 -0.33 9.01
N HIS A 49 -7.86 0.15 7.94
CA HIS A 49 -9.30 0.14 7.74
C HIS A 49 -9.67 -0.06 6.25
N ILE A 50 -10.94 0.03 5.91
CA ILE A 50 -11.43 -0.18 4.54
C ILE A 50 -10.76 0.75 3.51
N GLY A 51 -10.37 1.97 3.90
CA GLY A 51 -9.60 2.88 3.05
C GLY A 51 -8.21 2.32 2.72
N THR A 52 -7.53 1.75 3.72
CA THR A 52 -6.24 1.06 3.53
C THR A 52 -6.39 -0.12 2.56
N PHE A 53 -7.46 -0.92 2.75
CA PHE A 53 -7.79 -2.01 1.81
C PHE A 53 -7.96 -1.49 0.38
N GLY A 54 -8.73 -0.42 0.21
CA GLY A 54 -8.97 0.19 -1.12
C GLY A 54 -7.69 0.66 -1.81
N GLU A 55 -6.75 1.24 -1.07
CA GLU A 55 -5.45 1.67 -1.61
C GLU A 55 -4.62 0.49 -2.11
N VAL A 56 -4.44 -0.54 -1.29
CA VAL A 56 -3.66 -1.72 -1.65
C VAL A 56 -4.36 -2.52 -2.76
N ALA A 57 -5.68 -2.68 -2.68
CA ALA A 57 -6.47 -3.41 -3.67
C ALA A 57 -6.36 -2.78 -5.06
N ARG A 58 -6.51 -1.44 -5.18
CA ARG A 58 -6.38 -0.76 -6.48
C ARG A 58 -5.01 -0.99 -7.12
N THR A 59 -3.96 -0.84 -6.36
CA THR A 59 -2.58 -1.06 -6.86
C THR A 59 -2.37 -2.52 -7.24
N THR A 60 -2.88 -3.45 -6.43
CA THR A 60 -2.82 -4.89 -6.69
C THR A 60 -3.57 -5.27 -7.98
N MET A 61 -4.74 -4.69 -8.24
CA MET A 61 -5.50 -4.93 -9.48
C MET A 61 -4.70 -4.53 -10.72
N ILE A 62 -4.01 -3.38 -10.70
CA ILE A 62 -3.17 -2.94 -11.81
C ILE A 62 -1.95 -3.87 -11.98
N ARG A 63 -1.29 -4.23 -10.87
CA ARG A 63 -0.17 -5.17 -10.88
C ARG A 63 -0.56 -6.51 -11.48
N ARG A 64 -1.68 -7.11 -11.04
CA ARG A 64 -2.17 -8.39 -11.57
C ARG A 64 -2.57 -8.29 -13.04
N ALA A 65 -3.19 -7.19 -13.46
CA ALA A 65 -3.46 -6.93 -14.87
C ALA A 65 -2.15 -6.84 -15.69
N PHE A 66 -1.12 -6.19 -15.14
CA PHE A 66 0.20 -6.11 -15.78
C PHE A 66 0.87 -7.48 -15.93
N GLU A 67 0.81 -8.33 -14.91
CA GLU A 67 1.34 -9.69 -14.92
C GLU A 67 0.65 -10.60 -15.95
N ILE A 68 -0.60 -10.31 -16.30
CA ILE A 68 -1.31 -11.02 -17.39
C ILE A 68 -0.80 -10.60 -18.77
N ILE A 69 -0.50 -9.30 -18.96
CA ILE A 69 -0.12 -8.75 -20.26
C ILE A 69 1.39 -8.70 -20.50
N SER A 70 2.21 -8.98 -19.49
CA SER A 70 3.66 -8.87 -19.55
C SER A 70 4.34 -9.99 -18.76
N ASP A 71 5.54 -10.38 -19.19
CA ASP A 71 6.40 -11.32 -18.48
C ASP A 71 7.48 -10.60 -17.63
N ILE A 72 7.47 -9.26 -17.61
CA ILE A 72 8.39 -8.48 -16.78
C ILE A 72 8.03 -8.71 -15.31
N PRO A 73 9.00 -9.09 -14.44
CA PRO A 73 8.76 -9.28 -13.01
C PRO A 73 8.20 -8.03 -12.36
N THR A 74 7.38 -8.20 -11.32
CA THR A 74 6.78 -7.10 -10.58
C THR A 74 7.08 -7.19 -9.08
N ARG A 75 7.04 -6.05 -8.41
CA ARG A 75 7.00 -5.97 -6.94
C ARG A 75 5.97 -4.95 -6.52
N LEU A 76 5.35 -5.19 -5.36
CA LEU A 76 4.45 -4.26 -4.71
C LEU A 76 5.08 -3.78 -3.40
N PHE A 77 5.17 -2.46 -3.23
CA PHE A 77 5.58 -1.84 -1.97
C PHE A 77 4.39 -1.09 -1.38
N CYS A 78 4.16 -1.29 -0.09
CA CYS A 78 3.32 -0.42 0.71
C CYS A 78 4.24 0.50 1.53
N PHE A 79 4.37 1.73 1.07
CA PHE A 79 5.17 2.74 1.76
C PHE A 79 4.42 3.22 3.01
N SER A 80 5.08 3.20 4.16
CA SER A 80 4.56 3.76 5.40
C SER A 80 5.20 5.10 5.70
N ASP A 81 4.38 6.15 5.79
CA ASP A 81 4.83 7.51 6.11
C ASP A 81 4.76 7.74 7.63
N ASP A 82 5.62 7.06 8.37
CA ASP A 82 5.65 7.06 9.84
C ASP A 82 6.35 8.27 10.46
N MET A 83 7.01 9.08 9.64
CA MET A 83 7.57 10.37 10.07
C MET A 83 6.55 11.51 10.02
N ASP A 84 5.36 11.30 9.48
CA ASP A 84 4.28 12.28 9.51
C ASP A 84 3.89 12.63 10.96
N GLY A 85 3.56 13.90 11.18
CA GLY A 85 3.07 14.39 12.47
C GLY A 85 1.65 13.88 12.75
N MET A 86 1.39 13.45 13.97
CA MET A 86 0.06 13.06 14.40
C MET A 86 -0.89 14.26 14.41
N ARG A 87 -1.79 14.35 13.44
CA ARG A 87 -2.69 15.50 13.25
C ARG A 87 -3.91 15.48 14.15
N LYS A 88 -4.37 14.30 14.51
CA LYS A 88 -5.53 14.08 15.38
C LYS A 88 -5.40 12.76 16.11
N VAL A 89 -6.09 12.65 17.25
CA VAL A 89 -6.19 11.39 17.99
C VAL A 89 -7.29 10.53 17.36
N PRO A 90 -7.00 9.26 16.98
CA PRO A 90 -8.03 8.33 16.52
C PRO A 90 -9.05 8.03 17.63
N GLU A 91 -10.31 7.82 17.25
CA GLU A 91 -11.38 7.53 18.20
C GLU A 91 -11.37 6.08 18.71
N ASN A 92 -10.74 5.18 17.95
CA ASN A 92 -10.76 3.74 18.17
C ASN A 92 -9.50 3.19 18.86
N VAL A 93 -8.80 4.04 19.62
CA VAL A 93 -7.61 3.66 20.39
C VAL A 93 -7.76 3.99 21.86
N PRO A 94 -7.09 3.27 22.78
CA PRO A 94 -7.06 3.60 24.20
C PRO A 94 -6.15 4.81 24.47
N ASN A 95 -6.15 5.28 25.71
CA ASN A 95 -5.24 6.32 26.22
C ASN A 95 -5.22 7.62 25.37
N GLN A 96 -6.38 8.04 24.88
CA GLN A 96 -6.52 9.22 24.03
C GLN A 96 -6.02 10.52 24.68
N ASP A 97 -6.14 10.66 26.00
CA ASP A 97 -5.64 11.85 26.72
C ASP A 97 -4.11 11.94 26.69
N MET A 98 -3.43 10.81 26.77
CA MET A 98 -1.97 10.74 26.56
C MET A 98 -1.64 11.16 25.12
N LEU A 99 -2.33 10.63 24.11
CA LEU A 99 -2.08 10.96 22.71
C LEU A 99 -2.32 12.45 22.40
N ARG A 100 -3.29 13.10 23.05
CA ARG A 100 -3.54 14.56 22.86
C ARG A 100 -2.34 15.41 23.23
N GLN A 101 -1.46 14.93 24.11
CA GLN A 101 -0.23 15.65 24.50
C GLN A 101 0.87 15.55 23.44
N HIS A 102 0.74 14.63 22.48
CA HIS A 102 1.72 14.35 21.43
C HIS A 102 1.27 14.78 20.03
N LEU A 103 0.25 15.65 19.94
CA LEU A 103 -0.19 16.18 18.65
C LEU A 103 0.95 16.92 17.94
N GLN A 104 1.05 16.73 16.63
CA GLN A 104 2.08 17.26 15.74
C GLN A 104 3.48 16.62 15.90
N GLU A 105 3.67 15.69 16.82
CA GLU A 105 4.90 14.90 16.90
C GLU A 105 4.92 13.82 15.81
N PRO A 106 6.11 13.46 15.29
CA PRO A 106 6.25 12.33 14.37
C PRO A 106 5.70 11.04 14.99
N LEU A 107 4.98 10.24 14.22
CA LEU A 107 4.36 9.01 14.73
C LEU A 107 5.38 8.02 15.32
N THR A 108 6.63 8.08 14.88
CA THR A 108 7.77 7.31 15.43
C THR A 108 8.18 7.72 16.84
N THR A 109 7.77 8.90 17.32
CA THR A 109 8.06 9.41 18.66
C THR A 109 6.85 9.43 19.59
N VAL A 110 5.65 9.27 19.04
CA VAL A 110 4.40 9.19 19.83
C VAL A 110 4.36 7.85 20.54
N PRO A 111 4.18 7.82 21.91
CA PRO A 111 4.07 6.56 22.64
C PRO A 111 2.92 5.70 22.13
N ASP A 112 3.12 4.37 22.13
CA ASP A 112 2.06 3.44 21.76
C ASP A 112 0.91 3.48 22.79
N PRO A 113 -0.31 3.86 22.42
CA PRO A 113 -1.45 3.89 23.35
C PRO A 113 -1.87 2.50 23.84
N PHE A 114 -1.48 1.43 23.15
CA PHE A 114 -1.72 0.03 23.55
C PHE A 114 -0.63 -0.51 24.46
N GLY A 115 0.56 0.12 24.48
CA GLY A 115 1.69 -0.33 25.30
C GLY A 115 2.36 -1.62 24.79
N GLU A 116 2.20 -1.94 23.52
CA GLU A 116 2.71 -3.19 22.92
C GLU A 116 3.97 -2.98 22.07
N HIS A 117 4.23 -1.73 21.63
CA HIS A 117 5.35 -1.36 20.76
C HIS A 117 6.03 -0.09 21.27
N ASP A 118 7.21 0.21 20.72
CA ASP A 118 8.01 1.37 21.14
C ASP A 118 7.33 2.71 20.76
N SER A 119 6.58 2.72 19.67
CA SER A 119 5.85 3.90 19.22
C SER A 119 4.49 3.57 18.61
N PHE A 120 3.65 4.59 18.49
CA PHE A 120 2.36 4.47 17.80
C PHE A 120 2.54 4.16 16.30
N GLY A 121 3.57 4.71 15.68
CA GLY A 121 3.96 4.34 14.32
C GLY A 121 4.29 2.85 14.19
N ASP A 122 5.09 2.31 15.11
CA ASP A 122 5.45 0.88 15.11
C ASP A 122 4.25 -0.02 15.32
N HIS A 123 3.35 0.34 16.25
CA HIS A 123 2.10 -0.39 16.46
C HIS A 123 1.27 -0.46 15.17
N ASN A 124 1.01 0.67 14.54
CA ASN A 124 0.21 0.72 13.33
C ASN A 124 0.89 0.02 12.13
N ASN A 125 2.21 0.11 12.01
CA ASN A 125 2.98 -0.64 11.03
C ASN A 125 2.88 -2.16 11.25
N ALA A 126 2.93 -2.63 12.49
CA ALA A 126 2.72 -4.04 12.81
C ALA A 126 1.29 -4.49 12.44
N MET A 127 0.27 -3.67 12.71
CA MET A 127 -1.11 -3.95 12.32
C MET A 127 -1.28 -3.95 10.80
N LEU A 128 -0.58 -3.06 10.08
CA LEU A 128 -0.58 -3.07 8.61
C LEU A 128 -0.03 -4.38 8.06
N ARG A 129 1.08 -4.89 8.56
CA ARG A 129 1.63 -6.19 8.12
C ARG A 129 0.63 -7.33 8.34
N ARG A 130 0.01 -7.40 9.50
CA ARG A 130 -1.03 -8.40 9.78
C ARG A 130 -2.25 -8.27 8.86
N PHE A 131 -2.63 -7.04 8.56
CA PHE A 131 -3.72 -6.73 7.62
C PHE A 131 -3.38 -7.21 6.20
N LEU A 132 -2.18 -6.92 5.70
CA LEU A 132 -1.72 -7.36 4.38
C LEU A 132 -1.69 -8.89 4.27
N ASP A 133 -1.15 -9.56 5.30
CA ASP A 133 -1.11 -11.02 5.37
C ASP A 133 -2.54 -11.63 5.40
N THR A 134 -3.44 -11.05 6.18
CA THR A 134 -4.82 -11.53 6.31
C THR A 134 -5.58 -11.49 4.99
N PHE A 135 -5.35 -10.46 4.19
CA PHE A 135 -6.01 -10.29 2.88
C PHE A 135 -5.20 -10.83 1.69
N GLY A 136 -4.03 -11.43 1.95
CA GLY A 136 -3.21 -12.03 0.90
C GLY A 136 -2.61 -11.03 -0.07
N PHE A 137 -2.32 -9.82 0.36
CA PHE A 137 -1.58 -8.84 -0.42
C PHE A 137 -0.06 -9.13 -0.30
N GLU A 138 0.58 -9.36 -1.45
CA GLU A 138 2.01 -9.67 -1.59
C GLU A 138 2.78 -8.48 -2.16
#